data_a14fba5ba47b12d1c887854d747fff76
#
_entry.id   a14fba5ba47b12d1c887854d747fff76
#
_cell.length_a   1.000
_cell.length_b   1.000
_cell.length_c   1.000
_cell.angle_alpha   90.00
_cell.angle_beta   90.00
_cell.angle_gamma   90.00
#
_symmetry.space_group_name_H-M   'P 1'
#
loop_
_entity.id
_entity.type
_entity.pdbx_description
1 polymer ?
#
loop_
_entity_poly.entity_id
_entity_poly.type
_entity_poly.pdbx_seq_one_letter_code
_entity_poly.pdbx_strand_id
1 'polypeptide(L)'
;MKTSDFNFELPPELSAQTPIKQRDASRLLVLDKESGEWTHRHFFDLPEYLHEGDCLILNNSRVLPARLLGQRLPGGGACEVLLLIDRGEKTWECLVRPGKKMRTGAKLSFGDGELTAEVVEELPGGNRLVRFDYEGIFLEVLERLGKMPLPPYIKEELQDRERYQTVYSKVNGSAAAPTAGLHFTPELLEKVQAMGVKIGYVTLHVGLGTFRPVKEDEITDHEMHSEYCVIPQETADLINETKRNGGRVICVGTTSCRTVESWAKDDGTMEASAGWTNIFIYPGYRFKVLDALITNFHLPESTLIMLVSALAGRERVLAAYEEAVREQYRFFSFGDAMFIH
;
A
#
# COMPACT_ATOMS: atom_id res chain seq x y z
N MET A 1 14.43 -18.06 10.58
CA MET A 1 14.66 -17.50 9.22
C MET A 1 15.06 -16.06 9.41
N LYS A 2 16.17 -15.68 8.82
CA LYS A 2 16.74 -14.35 9.02
C LYS A 2 16.19 -13.35 8.01
N THR A 3 16.17 -12.08 8.39
CA THR A 3 15.81 -10.97 7.51
C THR A 3 16.73 -10.93 6.27
N SER A 4 18.03 -11.19 6.47
CA SER A 4 19.03 -11.26 5.39
C SER A 4 18.79 -12.39 4.38
N ASP A 5 17.98 -13.40 4.70
CA ASP A 5 17.60 -14.46 3.75
C ASP A 5 16.73 -13.94 2.59
N PHE A 6 16.20 -12.71 2.72
CA PHE A 6 15.38 -12.01 1.72
C PHE A 6 16.12 -10.86 1.04
N ASN A 7 17.44 -10.87 1.12
CA ASN A 7 18.28 -9.87 0.46
C ASN A 7 18.52 -10.24 -1.00
N PHE A 8 18.61 -9.23 -1.84
CA PHE A 8 19.06 -9.30 -3.23
C PHE A 8 19.72 -7.97 -3.60
N GLU A 9 20.59 -7.99 -4.60
CA GLU A 9 21.25 -6.79 -5.06
C GLU A 9 20.32 -5.97 -5.96
N LEU A 10 20.00 -4.75 -5.56
CA LEU A 10 19.17 -3.83 -6.31
C LEU A 10 19.93 -2.56 -6.68
N PRO A 11 20.28 -2.36 -7.96
CA PRO A 11 20.86 -1.12 -8.42
C PRO A 11 19.94 0.08 -8.13
N PRO A 12 20.43 1.17 -7.53
CA PRO A 12 19.61 2.32 -7.16
C PRO A 12 18.84 2.95 -8.32
N GLU A 13 19.39 2.91 -9.53
CA GLU A 13 18.78 3.43 -10.75
C GLU A 13 17.49 2.71 -11.16
N LEU A 14 17.25 1.48 -10.68
CA LEU A 14 16.01 0.75 -10.94
C LEU A 14 14.87 1.19 -10.01
N SER A 15 15.11 1.98 -9.00
CA SER A 15 14.08 2.58 -8.14
C SER A 15 13.31 3.65 -8.90
N ALA A 16 12.08 3.35 -9.31
CA ALA A 16 11.26 4.26 -10.10
C ALA A 16 10.93 5.54 -9.36
N GLN A 17 11.29 6.69 -9.93
CA GLN A 17 11.04 8.01 -9.33
C GLN A 17 9.75 8.64 -9.82
N THR A 18 9.31 8.30 -11.03
CA THR A 18 8.13 8.86 -11.68
C THR A 18 7.26 7.76 -12.27
N PRO A 19 5.93 7.96 -12.32
CA PRO A 19 5.05 7.01 -12.97
C PRO A 19 5.27 6.99 -14.49
N ILE A 20 5.11 5.81 -15.10
CA ILE A 20 5.09 5.68 -16.56
C ILE A 20 3.90 6.43 -17.14
N LYS A 21 4.01 6.96 -18.37
CA LYS A 21 2.99 7.80 -18.99
C LYS A 21 1.63 7.11 -19.07
N GLN A 22 1.59 5.89 -19.61
CA GLN A 22 0.38 5.06 -19.70
C GLN A 22 0.46 3.98 -18.61
N ARG A 23 -0.53 3.93 -17.71
CA ARG A 23 -0.52 3.07 -16.51
C ARG A 23 -0.30 1.59 -16.82
N ASP A 24 -1.05 1.06 -17.79
CA ASP A 24 -1.04 -0.35 -18.16
C ASP A 24 0.07 -0.75 -19.15
N ALA A 25 0.89 0.22 -19.58
CA ALA A 25 2.10 -0.05 -20.37
C ALA A 25 3.32 -0.42 -19.50
N SER A 26 3.20 -0.47 -18.18
CA SER A 26 4.23 -1.03 -17.30
C SER A 26 4.48 -2.50 -17.67
N ARG A 27 5.70 -2.97 -17.40
CA ARG A 27 6.04 -4.37 -17.62
C ARG A 27 5.37 -5.25 -16.56
N LEU A 28 5.08 -6.48 -16.94
CA LEU A 28 4.50 -7.51 -16.07
C LEU A 28 5.35 -8.78 -16.14
N LEU A 29 5.93 -9.17 -15.01
CA LEU A 29 6.55 -10.47 -14.86
C LEU A 29 5.50 -11.45 -14.34
N VAL A 30 5.10 -12.40 -15.17
CA VAL A 30 4.14 -13.45 -14.78
C VAL A 30 4.93 -14.63 -14.25
N LEU A 31 4.69 -14.99 -13.00
CA LEU A 31 5.37 -16.08 -12.28
C LEU A 31 4.37 -17.20 -11.96
N ASP A 32 4.63 -18.39 -12.47
CA ASP A 32 3.95 -19.60 -12.01
C ASP A 32 4.56 -20.03 -10.67
N LYS A 33 3.73 -20.00 -9.61
CA LYS A 33 4.18 -20.29 -8.24
C LYS A 33 4.54 -21.75 -7.99
N GLU A 34 4.01 -22.67 -8.83
CA GLU A 34 4.26 -24.10 -8.70
C GLU A 34 5.54 -24.52 -9.41
N SER A 35 5.72 -24.12 -10.67
CA SER A 35 6.90 -24.45 -11.45
C SER A 35 8.09 -23.52 -11.19
N GLY A 36 7.83 -22.25 -10.84
CA GLY A 36 8.82 -21.19 -10.76
C GLY A 36 9.20 -20.60 -12.11
N GLU A 37 8.55 -21.01 -13.19
CA GLU A 37 8.75 -20.43 -14.51
C GLU A 37 8.15 -19.05 -14.61
N TRP A 38 8.76 -18.16 -15.38
CA TRP A 38 8.27 -16.82 -15.60
C TRP A 38 8.19 -16.44 -17.07
N THR A 39 7.34 -15.45 -17.34
CA THR A 39 7.17 -14.87 -18.68
C THR A 39 7.13 -13.34 -18.56
N HIS A 40 7.78 -12.67 -19.51
CA HIS A 40 7.77 -11.20 -19.59
C HIS A 40 6.61 -10.73 -20.45
N ARG A 41 5.80 -9.81 -19.92
CA ARG A 41 4.61 -9.22 -20.53
C ARG A 41 4.55 -7.71 -20.23
N HIS A 42 3.47 -7.08 -20.68
CA HIS A 42 3.04 -5.77 -20.22
C HIS A 42 1.75 -5.91 -19.42
N PHE A 43 1.43 -4.92 -18.60
CA PHE A 43 0.27 -5.02 -17.74
C PHE A 43 -1.05 -5.10 -18.51
N PHE A 44 -1.14 -4.49 -19.69
CA PHE A 44 -2.30 -4.61 -20.59
C PHE A 44 -2.52 -6.03 -21.12
N ASP A 45 -1.55 -6.95 -20.98
CA ASP A 45 -1.68 -8.37 -21.33
C ASP A 45 -2.29 -9.19 -20.18
N LEU A 46 -2.51 -8.62 -19.00
CA LEU A 46 -3.08 -9.30 -17.84
C LEU A 46 -4.36 -10.11 -18.17
N PRO A 47 -5.29 -9.63 -19.01
CA PRO A 47 -6.49 -10.38 -19.37
C PRO A 47 -6.21 -11.77 -19.96
N GLU A 48 -5.06 -12.01 -20.59
CA GLU A 48 -4.69 -13.32 -21.13
C GLU A 48 -4.52 -14.41 -20.04
N TYR A 49 -4.33 -13.99 -18.78
CA TYR A 49 -4.09 -14.84 -17.62
C TYR A 49 -5.30 -14.94 -16.68
N LEU A 50 -6.38 -14.22 -16.99
CA LEU A 50 -7.62 -14.24 -16.21
C LEU A 50 -8.68 -15.09 -16.88
N HIS A 51 -9.54 -15.70 -16.08
CA HIS A 51 -10.59 -16.59 -16.56
C HIS A 51 -11.96 -16.13 -16.09
N GLU A 52 -12.99 -16.44 -16.85
CA GLU A 52 -14.38 -16.29 -16.39
C GLU A 52 -14.57 -16.98 -15.04
N GLY A 53 -15.21 -16.31 -14.09
CA GLY A 53 -15.41 -16.81 -12.75
C GLY A 53 -14.32 -16.46 -11.74
N ASP A 54 -13.18 -15.91 -12.17
CA ASP A 54 -12.20 -15.31 -11.27
C ASP A 54 -12.79 -14.04 -10.63
N CYS A 55 -12.27 -13.64 -9.47
CA CYS A 55 -12.51 -12.31 -8.94
C CYS A 55 -11.21 -11.57 -8.61
N LEU A 56 -11.19 -10.27 -8.93
CA LEU A 56 -10.14 -9.34 -8.50
C LEU A 56 -10.60 -8.62 -7.23
N ILE A 57 -9.75 -8.61 -6.20
CA ILE A 57 -9.98 -7.86 -4.97
C ILE A 57 -9.05 -6.66 -4.93
N LEU A 58 -9.64 -5.48 -4.97
CA LEU A 58 -8.98 -4.19 -5.10
C LEU A 58 -9.10 -3.39 -3.78
N ASN A 59 -8.03 -2.70 -3.39
CA ASN A 59 -8.08 -1.77 -2.26
C ASN A 59 -8.48 -0.38 -2.76
N ASN A 60 -9.65 0.11 -2.37
CA ASN A 60 -10.23 1.38 -2.82
C ASN A 60 -9.87 2.57 -1.92
N SER A 61 -8.89 2.45 -1.05
CA SER A 61 -8.43 3.56 -0.24
C SER A 61 -7.86 4.69 -1.10
N ARG A 62 -8.10 5.92 -0.65
CA ARG A 62 -7.61 7.15 -1.30
C ARG A 62 -6.63 7.86 -0.39
N VAL A 63 -5.50 8.26 -0.95
CA VAL A 63 -4.44 8.97 -0.22
C VAL A 63 -4.90 10.39 0.06
N LEU A 64 -4.74 10.80 1.33
CA LEU A 64 -4.92 12.19 1.72
C LEU A 64 -3.66 13.01 1.37
N PRO A 65 -3.77 14.28 1.02
CA PRO A 65 -2.63 15.20 0.95
C PRO A 65 -2.17 15.54 2.36
N ALA A 66 -1.70 14.53 3.06
CA ALA A 66 -1.51 14.47 4.50
C ALA A 66 -0.21 15.11 4.99
N ARG A 67 0.66 15.56 4.08
CA ARG A 67 1.94 16.19 4.41
C ARG A 67 1.81 17.71 4.43
N LEU A 68 1.85 18.29 5.62
CA LEU A 68 1.73 19.72 5.85
C LEU A 68 3.10 20.35 6.12
N LEU A 69 3.43 21.37 5.37
CA LEU A 69 4.64 22.20 5.58
C LEU A 69 4.24 23.56 6.15
N GLY A 70 4.86 23.94 7.24
CA GLY A 70 4.50 25.16 7.96
C GLY A 70 5.62 25.68 8.84
N GLN A 71 5.25 26.49 9.81
CA GLN A 71 6.15 27.19 10.73
C GLN A 71 5.74 26.95 12.17
N ARG A 72 6.74 26.90 13.06
CA ARG A 72 6.54 26.88 14.50
C ARG A 72 6.36 28.30 15.03
N LEU A 73 5.40 28.49 15.90
CA LEU A 73 5.13 29.77 16.53
C LEU A 73 5.76 29.82 17.94
N PRO A 74 6.26 30.99 18.41
CA PRO A 74 6.35 32.28 17.69
C PRO A 74 7.58 32.43 16.79
N GLY A 75 8.53 31.53 16.80
CA GLY A 75 9.87 31.73 16.20
C GLY A 75 10.01 31.57 14.69
N GLY A 76 8.94 31.19 13.95
CA GLY A 76 8.94 31.07 12.49
C GLY A 76 9.81 29.93 11.93
N GLY A 77 10.31 29.03 12.75
CA GLY A 77 11.13 27.92 12.29
C GLY A 77 10.32 26.89 11.50
N ALA A 78 10.82 26.46 10.33
CA ALA A 78 10.15 25.49 9.48
C ALA A 78 9.78 24.21 10.25
N CYS A 79 8.62 23.67 9.91
CA CYS A 79 8.15 22.38 10.41
C CYS A 79 7.39 21.59 9.35
N GLU A 80 7.35 20.29 9.54
CA GLU A 80 6.57 19.35 8.76
C GLU A 80 5.72 18.50 9.69
N VAL A 81 4.45 18.35 9.35
CA VAL A 81 3.52 17.46 10.03
C VAL A 81 2.91 16.51 9.00
N LEU A 82 2.99 15.23 9.27
CA LEU A 82 2.42 14.19 8.44
C LEU A 82 1.33 13.47 9.21
N LEU A 83 0.09 13.62 8.74
CA LEU A 83 -1.08 12.98 9.31
C LEU A 83 -1.03 11.48 9.13
N LEU A 84 -1.30 10.72 10.20
CA LEU A 84 -1.31 9.25 10.19
C LEU A 84 -2.69 8.69 10.50
N ILE A 85 -3.24 9.01 11.68
CA ILE A 85 -4.48 8.44 12.19
C ILE A 85 -5.36 9.56 12.74
N ASP A 86 -6.57 9.62 12.24
CA ASP A 86 -7.61 10.50 12.82
C ASP A 86 -8.05 9.92 14.17
N ARG A 87 -7.93 10.74 15.22
CA ARG A 87 -8.33 10.39 16.58
C ARG A 87 -9.64 11.07 17.00
N GLY A 88 -10.29 11.77 16.06
CA GLY A 88 -11.49 12.53 16.31
C GLY A 88 -11.21 13.91 16.95
N GLU A 89 -12.26 14.72 17.12
CA GLU A 89 -12.20 16.03 17.77
C GLU A 89 -11.08 16.95 17.24
N LYS A 90 -10.92 16.98 15.92
CA LYS A 90 -9.84 17.73 15.23
C LYS A 90 -8.42 17.30 15.62
N THR A 91 -8.24 16.10 16.15
CA THR A 91 -6.97 15.61 16.67
C THR A 91 -6.45 14.44 15.85
N TRP A 92 -5.18 14.48 15.48
CA TRP A 92 -4.52 13.47 14.67
C TRP A 92 -3.24 12.97 15.31
N GLU A 93 -2.99 11.68 15.18
CA GLU A 93 -1.66 11.15 15.39
C GLU A 93 -0.81 11.47 14.16
N CYS A 94 0.38 12.03 14.39
CA CYS A 94 1.22 12.58 13.34
C CYS A 94 2.69 12.22 13.54
N LEU A 95 3.43 12.08 12.43
CA LEU A 95 4.87 12.26 12.42
C LEU A 95 5.21 13.75 12.27
N VAL A 96 6.25 14.20 12.97
CA VAL A 96 6.64 15.61 12.93
C VAL A 96 8.15 15.79 12.73
N ARG A 97 8.52 16.85 12.05
CA ARG A 97 9.91 17.28 11.88
C ARG A 97 10.04 18.79 12.10
N PRO A 98 11.05 19.25 12.86
CA PRO A 98 12.02 18.50 13.66
C PRO A 98 11.44 18.01 14.99
N GLY A 99 11.52 16.69 15.27
CA GLY A 99 10.89 16.09 16.44
C GLY A 99 11.32 16.69 17.78
N LYS A 100 12.61 17.01 17.96
CA LYS A 100 13.16 17.61 19.20
C LYS A 100 12.56 18.97 19.55
N LYS A 101 12.02 19.69 18.57
CA LYS A 101 11.43 21.04 18.74
C LYS A 101 9.91 21.06 18.73
N MET A 102 9.30 19.88 18.47
CA MET A 102 7.85 19.68 18.40
C MET A 102 7.39 18.88 19.62
N ARG A 103 7.55 19.49 20.80
CA ARG A 103 7.13 18.93 22.09
C ARG A 103 5.72 19.38 22.44
N THR A 104 5.11 18.76 23.43
CA THR A 104 3.81 19.18 23.98
C THR A 104 3.78 20.68 24.23
N GLY A 105 2.72 21.34 23.75
CA GLY A 105 2.54 22.78 23.80
C GLY A 105 3.13 23.56 22.62
N ALA A 106 3.85 22.90 21.69
CA ALA A 106 4.35 23.55 20.49
C ALA A 106 3.19 23.98 19.58
N LYS A 107 3.20 25.25 19.17
CA LYS A 107 2.19 25.82 18.27
C LYS A 107 2.73 25.93 16.85
N LEU A 108 1.87 25.66 15.89
CA LEU A 108 2.20 25.54 14.47
C LEU A 108 1.22 26.35 13.63
N SER A 109 1.69 26.83 12.49
CA SER A 109 0.89 27.56 11.51
C SER A 109 1.21 27.09 10.09
N PHE A 110 0.18 26.95 9.27
CA PHE A 110 0.25 26.53 7.87
C PHE A 110 -0.60 27.49 7.03
N GLY A 111 -0.17 27.73 5.78
CA GLY A 111 -0.94 28.55 4.83
C GLY A 111 -1.26 29.95 5.36
N ASP A 112 -0.25 30.69 5.83
CA ASP A 112 -0.39 32.05 6.36
C ASP A 112 -1.42 32.18 7.50
N GLY A 113 -1.60 31.08 8.28
CA GLY A 113 -2.51 31.04 9.41
C GLY A 113 -3.91 30.49 9.12
N GLU A 114 -4.17 30.05 7.89
CA GLU A 114 -5.43 29.38 7.54
C GLU A 114 -5.67 28.10 8.37
N LEU A 115 -4.58 27.38 8.68
CA LEU A 115 -4.59 26.21 9.54
C LEU A 115 -3.57 26.40 10.65
N THR A 116 -4.02 26.28 11.90
CA THR A 116 -3.13 26.27 13.06
C THR A 116 -3.21 24.93 13.78
N ALA A 117 -2.19 24.62 14.58
CA ALA A 117 -2.18 23.39 15.35
C ALA A 117 -1.36 23.52 16.63
N GLU A 118 -1.63 22.61 17.55
CA GLU A 118 -0.88 22.45 18.81
C GLU A 118 -0.55 20.98 19.03
N VAL A 119 0.71 20.72 19.38
CA VAL A 119 1.12 19.40 19.86
C VAL A 119 0.57 19.20 21.26
N VAL A 120 -0.38 18.28 21.42
CA VAL A 120 -1.04 18.03 22.71
C VAL A 120 -0.36 16.93 23.53
N GLU A 121 0.30 15.98 22.85
CA GLU A 121 0.97 14.85 23.52
C GLU A 121 2.12 14.30 22.67
N GLU A 122 3.17 13.81 23.35
CA GLU A 122 4.25 13.05 22.75
C GLU A 122 3.96 11.55 22.93
N LEU A 123 3.82 10.82 21.82
CA LEU A 123 3.49 9.41 21.82
C LEU A 123 4.74 8.52 21.73
N PRO A 124 4.64 7.24 22.16
CA PRO A 124 5.70 6.26 21.95
C PRO A 124 6.10 6.15 20.47
N GLY A 125 7.38 5.86 20.19
CA GLY A 125 7.89 5.73 18.82
C GLY A 125 8.14 7.07 18.11
N GLY A 126 7.96 8.21 18.80
CA GLY A 126 8.27 9.53 18.27
C GLY A 126 7.11 10.24 17.57
N ASN A 127 5.95 9.61 17.48
CA ASN A 127 4.73 10.25 17.00
C ASN A 127 4.25 11.35 17.96
N ARG A 128 3.36 12.19 17.49
CA ARG A 128 2.72 13.26 18.25
C ARG A 128 1.22 13.20 18.09
N LEU A 129 0.50 13.52 19.13
CA LEU A 129 -0.92 13.86 19.04
C LEU A 129 -1.02 15.35 18.79
N VAL A 130 -1.61 15.75 17.67
CA VAL A 130 -1.69 17.14 17.20
C VAL A 130 -3.15 17.51 17.03
N ARG A 131 -3.57 18.58 17.72
CA ARG A 131 -4.90 19.14 17.57
C ARG A 131 -4.84 20.32 16.60
N PHE A 132 -5.70 20.27 15.59
CA PHE A 132 -5.81 21.29 14.55
C PHE A 132 -6.95 22.25 14.83
N ASP A 133 -6.75 23.50 14.43
CA ASP A 133 -7.78 24.52 14.45
C ASP A 133 -7.92 25.14 13.05
N TYR A 134 -9.14 25.06 12.53
CA TYR A 134 -9.50 25.45 11.16
C TYR A 134 -10.99 25.74 11.07
N GLU A 135 -11.38 26.51 10.04
CA GLU A 135 -12.77 26.74 9.67
C GLU A 135 -13.17 25.83 8.49
N GLY A 136 -14.43 25.42 8.47
CA GLY A 136 -14.98 24.61 7.38
C GLY A 136 -14.63 23.12 7.45
N ILE A 137 -14.39 22.53 6.29
CA ILE A 137 -14.14 21.09 6.11
C ILE A 137 -12.64 20.83 6.05
N PHE A 138 -12.12 19.99 6.94
CA PHE A 138 -10.69 19.73 7.03
C PHE A 138 -10.09 19.17 5.74
N LEU A 139 -10.82 18.31 5.03
CA LEU A 139 -10.35 17.76 3.76
C LEU A 139 -10.11 18.87 2.72
N GLU A 140 -10.97 19.88 2.65
CA GLU A 140 -10.79 21.02 1.75
C GLU A 140 -9.56 21.86 2.12
N VAL A 141 -9.29 22.02 3.41
CA VAL A 141 -8.07 22.67 3.90
C VAL A 141 -6.83 21.87 3.50
N LEU A 142 -6.88 20.55 3.67
CA LEU A 142 -5.80 19.65 3.25
C LEU A 142 -5.56 19.69 1.73
N GLU A 143 -6.60 19.75 0.92
CA GLU A 143 -6.47 19.85 -0.54
C GLU A 143 -5.73 21.13 -0.97
N ARG A 144 -5.92 22.24 -0.24
CA ARG A 144 -5.21 23.51 -0.51
C ARG A 144 -3.78 23.52 0.02
N LEU A 145 -3.56 23.06 1.24
CA LEU A 145 -2.29 23.22 1.96
C LEU A 145 -1.40 22.00 1.97
N GLY A 146 -1.99 20.82 1.84
CA GLY A 146 -1.30 19.55 1.94
C GLY A 146 -0.56 19.15 0.67
N LYS A 147 0.48 18.34 0.86
CA LYS A 147 1.20 17.65 -0.22
C LYS A 147 0.98 16.14 -0.12
N MET A 148 1.08 15.44 -1.26
CA MET A 148 1.01 13.99 -1.30
C MET A 148 2.18 13.39 -0.51
N PRO A 149 1.93 12.48 0.43
CA PRO A 149 2.96 11.82 1.21
C PRO A 149 3.59 10.67 0.41
N LEU A 150 4.51 11.00 -0.49
CA LEU A 150 5.21 9.98 -1.26
C LEU A 150 6.17 9.17 -0.38
N PRO A 151 6.41 7.90 -0.73
CA PRO A 151 7.43 7.08 -0.06
C PRO A 151 8.81 7.75 -0.03
N PRO A 152 9.63 7.50 1.00
CA PRO A 152 10.89 8.23 1.21
C PRO A 152 11.95 7.99 0.12
N TYR A 153 11.84 6.94 -0.67
CA TYR A 153 12.72 6.66 -1.80
C TYR A 153 12.37 7.45 -3.07
N ILE A 154 11.19 8.06 -3.14
CA ILE A 154 10.79 8.96 -4.23
C ILE A 154 11.24 10.37 -3.84
N LYS A 155 12.18 10.92 -4.60
CA LYS A 155 12.75 12.25 -4.39
C LYS A 155 12.22 13.25 -5.39
N GLU A 156 11.75 12.78 -6.54
CA GLU A 156 11.16 13.60 -7.58
C GLU A 156 9.79 14.14 -7.17
N GLU A 157 9.52 15.39 -7.51
CA GLU A 157 8.21 16.00 -7.26
C GLU A 157 7.17 15.47 -8.23
N LEU A 158 6.03 15.02 -7.69
CA LEU A 158 4.92 14.51 -8.48
C LEU A 158 4.16 15.68 -9.12
N GLN A 159 4.18 15.75 -10.45
CA GLN A 159 3.54 16.82 -11.22
C GLN A 159 2.00 16.73 -11.19
N ASP A 160 1.47 15.50 -11.22
CA ASP A 160 0.04 15.20 -11.17
C ASP A 160 -0.24 14.30 -9.95
N ARG A 161 -0.95 14.84 -8.96
CA ARG A 161 -1.31 14.13 -7.72
C ARG A 161 -2.15 12.89 -7.96
N GLU A 162 -3.01 12.89 -8.99
CA GLU A 162 -3.86 11.73 -9.34
C GLU A 162 -3.05 10.54 -9.87
N ARG A 163 -1.79 10.73 -10.24
CA ARG A 163 -0.90 9.62 -10.60
C ARG A 163 -0.49 8.77 -9.40
N TYR A 164 -0.64 9.28 -8.17
CA TYR A 164 -0.48 8.51 -6.93
C TYR A 164 -1.81 8.11 -6.31
N GLN A 165 -2.84 7.96 -7.15
CA GLN A 165 -4.15 7.42 -6.80
C GLN A 165 -4.52 6.33 -7.80
N THR A 166 -5.19 5.26 -7.33
CA THR A 166 -5.81 4.31 -8.24
C THR A 166 -7.02 4.93 -8.93
N VAL A 167 -7.36 4.46 -10.13
CA VAL A 167 -8.53 4.96 -10.89
C VAL A 167 -9.86 4.66 -10.20
N TYR A 168 -9.84 3.75 -9.20
CA TYR A 168 -11.00 3.36 -8.41
C TYR A 168 -10.91 3.81 -6.93
N SER A 169 -9.96 4.68 -6.59
CA SER A 169 -9.82 5.20 -5.23
C SER A 169 -11.06 5.96 -4.79
N LYS A 170 -11.59 5.67 -3.60
CA LYS A 170 -12.87 6.21 -3.13
C LYS A 170 -12.85 6.62 -1.65
N VAL A 171 -12.30 5.79 -0.78
CA VAL A 171 -12.38 5.98 0.66
C VAL A 171 -11.14 6.71 1.17
N ASN A 172 -11.30 7.98 1.54
CA ASN A 172 -10.23 8.80 2.09
C ASN A 172 -9.71 8.27 3.43
N GLY A 173 -8.41 8.44 3.69
CA GLY A 173 -7.79 8.10 4.98
C GLY A 173 -6.43 7.43 4.90
N SER A 174 -5.96 7.07 3.71
CA SER A 174 -4.67 6.41 3.54
C SER A 174 -3.51 7.41 3.53
N ALA A 175 -2.39 7.03 4.15
CA ALA A 175 -1.13 7.78 4.08
C ALA A 175 -0.27 7.37 2.87
N ALA A 176 -0.61 6.26 2.18
CA ALA A 176 0.06 5.81 0.98
C ALA A 176 -0.93 5.11 0.04
N ALA A 177 -0.64 5.12 -1.26
CA ALA A 177 -1.47 4.43 -2.26
C ALA A 177 -1.25 2.92 -2.24
N PRO A 178 -2.30 2.12 -2.54
CA PRO A 178 -2.15 0.70 -2.85
C PRO A 178 -1.57 0.54 -4.26
N THR A 179 -0.24 0.62 -4.37
CA THR A 179 0.48 0.93 -5.62
C THR A 179 0.37 -0.11 -6.72
N ALA A 180 0.08 -1.38 -6.40
CA ALA A 180 -0.20 -2.39 -7.41
C ALA A 180 -1.47 -2.06 -8.24
N GLY A 181 -2.39 -1.31 -7.67
CA GLY A 181 -3.58 -0.83 -8.37
C GLY A 181 -3.33 0.33 -9.34
N LEU A 182 -2.17 0.98 -9.25
CA LEU A 182 -1.82 2.12 -10.13
C LEU A 182 -1.65 1.71 -11.60
N HIS A 183 -1.44 0.43 -11.87
CA HIS A 183 -1.30 -0.12 -13.22
C HIS A 183 -2.62 -0.21 -13.98
N PHE A 184 -3.76 -0.24 -13.27
CA PHE A 184 -5.07 -0.34 -13.92
C PHE A 184 -5.50 0.99 -14.53
N THR A 185 -6.10 0.88 -15.72
CA THR A 185 -6.89 1.93 -16.38
C THR A 185 -8.38 1.57 -16.27
N PRO A 186 -9.30 2.53 -16.39
CA PRO A 186 -10.74 2.23 -16.47
C PRO A 186 -11.04 1.24 -17.61
N GLU A 187 -10.43 1.41 -18.77
CA GLU A 187 -10.60 0.56 -19.95
C GLU A 187 -10.15 -0.88 -19.70
N LEU A 188 -9.03 -1.08 -18.98
CA LEU A 188 -8.56 -2.41 -18.64
C LEU A 188 -9.51 -3.11 -17.65
N LEU A 189 -10.04 -2.37 -16.66
CA LEU A 189 -11.03 -2.90 -15.72
C LEU A 189 -12.33 -3.29 -16.45
N GLU A 190 -12.83 -2.48 -17.38
CA GLU A 190 -13.99 -2.79 -18.20
C GLU A 190 -13.76 -4.04 -19.05
N LYS A 191 -12.58 -4.15 -19.69
CA LYS A 191 -12.19 -5.35 -20.45
C LYS A 191 -12.20 -6.60 -19.61
N VAL A 192 -11.63 -6.54 -18.42
CA VAL A 192 -11.58 -7.66 -17.47
C VAL A 192 -13.00 -8.08 -17.04
N GLN A 193 -13.86 -7.11 -16.71
CA GLN A 193 -15.26 -7.39 -16.35
C GLN A 193 -16.05 -8.01 -17.52
N ALA A 194 -15.82 -7.54 -18.75
CA ALA A 194 -16.46 -8.08 -19.94
C ALA A 194 -16.10 -9.55 -20.21
N MET A 195 -14.99 -10.04 -19.66
CA MET A 195 -14.57 -11.44 -19.72
C MET A 195 -15.27 -12.32 -18.69
N GLY A 196 -16.12 -11.78 -17.83
CA GLY A 196 -16.76 -12.52 -16.74
C GLY A 196 -15.91 -12.59 -15.46
N VAL A 197 -14.86 -11.79 -15.34
CA VAL A 197 -14.11 -11.60 -14.09
C VAL A 197 -14.84 -10.58 -13.22
N LYS A 198 -15.15 -10.95 -11.99
CA LYS A 198 -15.83 -10.08 -11.04
C LYS A 198 -14.83 -9.21 -10.27
N ILE A 199 -15.26 -8.04 -9.85
CA ILE A 199 -14.45 -7.10 -9.07
C ILE A 199 -15.10 -6.86 -7.71
N GLY A 200 -14.33 -7.07 -6.64
CA GLY A 200 -14.69 -6.73 -5.28
C GLY A 200 -13.73 -5.69 -4.70
N TYR A 201 -14.23 -4.86 -3.79
CA TYR A 201 -13.44 -3.85 -3.13
C TYR A 201 -13.32 -4.12 -1.64
N VAL A 202 -12.12 -3.90 -1.14
CA VAL A 202 -11.83 -3.78 0.29
C VAL A 202 -11.24 -2.40 0.55
N THR A 203 -11.19 -2.00 1.80
CA THR A 203 -10.49 -0.78 2.21
C THR A 203 -9.43 -1.15 3.23
N LEU A 204 -8.18 -0.78 2.99
CA LEU A 204 -7.13 -0.79 3.98
C LEU A 204 -6.42 0.57 3.89
N HIS A 205 -6.41 1.30 4.98
CA HIS A 205 -5.67 2.56 5.06
C HIS A 205 -4.21 2.27 5.33
N VAL A 206 -3.40 2.41 4.27
CA VAL A 206 -1.97 2.13 4.31
C VAL A 206 -1.27 3.14 5.19
N GLY A 207 -0.56 2.65 6.21
CA GLY A 207 0.28 3.46 7.08
C GLY A 207 1.71 3.56 6.54
N LEU A 208 2.47 4.53 7.08
CA LEU A 208 3.88 4.70 6.70
C LEU A 208 4.80 3.58 7.20
N GLY A 209 4.31 2.73 8.10
CA GLY A 209 5.04 1.58 8.58
C GLY A 209 5.45 0.62 7.46
N THR A 210 4.67 0.56 6.38
CA THR A 210 4.95 -0.27 5.20
C THR A 210 6.29 0.06 4.53
N PHE A 211 6.80 1.28 4.69
CA PHE A 211 8.08 1.70 4.12
C PHE A 211 9.25 1.66 5.12
N ARG A 212 9.02 1.20 6.34
CA ARG A 212 10.08 1.03 7.33
C ARG A 212 10.82 -0.27 7.06
N PRO A 213 12.17 -0.27 7.03
CA PRO A 213 12.92 -1.50 6.92
C PRO A 213 12.71 -2.35 8.20
N VAL A 214 12.74 -3.67 8.05
CA VAL A 214 12.83 -4.60 9.17
C VAL A 214 14.20 -4.42 9.80
N LYS A 215 14.25 -4.32 11.13
CA LYS A 215 15.49 -4.07 11.87
C LYS A 215 15.98 -5.29 12.62
N GLU A 216 15.09 -6.21 12.85
CA GLU A 216 15.31 -7.45 13.58
C GLU A 216 16.07 -8.45 12.69
N ASP A 217 17.05 -9.16 13.26
CA ASP A 217 17.80 -10.18 12.53
C ASP A 217 16.95 -11.42 12.22
N GLU A 218 16.10 -11.83 13.17
CA GLU A 218 15.13 -12.91 12.97
C GLU A 218 13.76 -12.33 12.64
N ILE A 219 13.15 -12.82 11.55
CA ILE A 219 11.86 -12.30 11.09
C ILE A 219 10.74 -12.48 12.10
N THR A 220 10.83 -13.51 12.96
CA THR A 220 9.85 -13.80 14.01
C THR A 220 9.83 -12.77 15.14
N ASP A 221 10.87 -11.98 15.27
CA ASP A 221 10.99 -10.95 16.31
C ASP A 221 10.41 -9.61 15.83
N HIS A 222 10.05 -9.53 14.54
CA HIS A 222 9.47 -8.32 13.96
C HIS A 222 8.01 -8.14 14.37
N GLU A 223 7.71 -6.98 14.95
CA GLU A 223 6.33 -6.56 15.24
C GLU A 223 5.75 -5.77 14.08
N MET A 224 4.76 -6.36 13.41
CA MET A 224 4.07 -5.70 12.31
C MET A 224 3.20 -4.55 12.82
N HIS A 225 3.27 -3.41 12.15
CA HIS A 225 2.42 -2.27 12.44
C HIS A 225 0.93 -2.58 12.15
N SER A 226 0.04 -1.92 12.88
CA SER A 226 -1.41 -2.07 12.69
C SER A 226 -1.94 -1.11 11.65
N GLU A 227 -2.84 -1.59 10.80
CA GLU A 227 -3.58 -0.82 9.80
C GLU A 227 -5.06 -1.15 9.88
N TYR A 228 -5.91 -0.14 9.70
CA TYR A 228 -7.36 -0.32 9.73
C TYR A 228 -7.87 -0.79 8.38
N CYS A 229 -8.68 -1.85 8.38
CA CYS A 229 -9.25 -2.40 7.16
C CYS A 229 -10.72 -2.76 7.30
N VAL A 230 -11.39 -2.83 6.14
CA VAL A 230 -12.82 -3.13 6.02
C VAL A 230 -13.03 -4.09 4.86
N ILE A 231 -13.82 -5.13 5.11
CA ILE A 231 -14.36 -6.03 4.09
C ILE A 231 -15.88 -5.83 4.06
N PRO A 232 -16.44 -5.22 3.01
CA PRO A 232 -17.89 -5.11 2.86
C PRO A 232 -18.56 -6.46 2.68
N GLN A 233 -19.84 -6.57 3.03
CA GLN A 233 -20.62 -7.80 2.88
C GLN A 233 -20.61 -8.29 1.42
N GLU A 234 -20.80 -7.39 0.46
CA GLU A 234 -20.80 -7.73 -0.98
C GLU A 234 -19.46 -8.36 -1.43
N THR A 235 -18.34 -7.91 -0.88
CA THR A 235 -17.02 -8.48 -1.20
C THR A 235 -16.83 -9.84 -0.52
N ALA A 236 -17.28 -10.00 0.72
CA ALA A 236 -17.24 -11.29 1.41
C ALA A 236 -18.10 -12.33 0.66
N ASP A 237 -19.29 -11.95 0.23
CA ASP A 237 -20.18 -12.81 -0.54
C ASP A 237 -19.59 -13.20 -1.90
N LEU A 238 -18.95 -12.23 -2.60
CA LEU A 238 -18.26 -12.46 -3.86
C LEU A 238 -17.11 -13.47 -3.71
N ILE A 239 -16.29 -13.32 -2.68
CA ILE A 239 -15.18 -14.25 -2.40
C ILE A 239 -15.73 -15.65 -2.15
N ASN A 240 -16.76 -15.78 -1.30
CA ASN A 240 -17.37 -17.07 -1.01
C ASN A 240 -18.00 -17.72 -2.25
N GLU A 241 -18.69 -16.94 -3.09
CA GLU A 241 -19.25 -17.41 -4.35
C GLU A 241 -18.17 -17.89 -5.31
N THR A 242 -17.11 -17.08 -5.48
CA THR A 242 -15.98 -17.42 -6.34
C THR A 242 -15.34 -18.75 -5.94
N LYS A 243 -15.08 -18.95 -4.65
CA LYS A 243 -14.49 -20.21 -4.14
C LYS A 243 -15.43 -21.40 -4.34
N ARG A 244 -16.73 -21.26 -4.07
CA ARG A 244 -17.72 -22.33 -4.29
C ARG A 244 -17.82 -22.78 -5.75
N ASN A 245 -17.64 -21.83 -6.67
CA ASN A 245 -17.72 -22.08 -8.12
C ASN A 245 -16.38 -22.52 -8.73
N GLY A 246 -15.32 -22.70 -7.93
CA GLY A 246 -14.00 -23.11 -8.39
C GLY A 246 -13.20 -22.02 -9.10
N GLY A 247 -13.62 -20.76 -8.99
CA GLY A 247 -12.86 -19.61 -9.47
C GLY A 247 -11.72 -19.23 -8.53
N ARG A 248 -10.83 -18.36 -9.02
CA ARG A 248 -9.68 -17.86 -8.24
C ARG A 248 -9.98 -16.52 -7.60
N VAL A 249 -9.53 -16.36 -6.36
CA VAL A 249 -9.49 -15.06 -5.66
C VAL A 249 -8.10 -14.47 -5.90
N ILE A 250 -8.06 -13.39 -6.68
CA ILE A 250 -6.85 -12.69 -7.10
C ILE A 250 -6.82 -11.34 -6.40
N CYS A 251 -5.87 -11.15 -5.49
CA CYS A 251 -5.70 -9.86 -4.83
C CYS A 251 -4.79 -8.95 -5.66
N VAL A 252 -5.21 -7.69 -5.77
CA VAL A 252 -4.39 -6.63 -6.33
C VAL A 252 -3.74 -5.85 -5.20
N GLY A 253 -2.46 -6.08 -5.02
CA GLY A 253 -1.63 -5.53 -3.95
C GLY A 253 -1.57 -6.38 -2.69
N THR A 254 -0.46 -6.24 -2.00
CA THR A 254 -0.23 -6.86 -0.69
C THR A 254 -1.22 -6.36 0.37
N THR A 255 -1.74 -5.15 0.21
CA THR A 255 -2.77 -4.57 1.09
C THR A 255 -4.10 -5.32 0.99
N SER A 256 -4.57 -5.62 -0.22
CA SER A 256 -5.76 -6.44 -0.43
C SER A 256 -5.57 -7.87 0.10
N CYS A 257 -4.39 -8.47 -0.17
CA CYS A 257 -4.03 -9.78 0.35
C CYS A 257 -4.08 -9.81 1.89
N ARG A 258 -3.41 -8.87 2.55
CA ARG A 258 -3.39 -8.78 4.01
C ARG A 258 -4.79 -8.57 4.58
N THR A 259 -5.63 -7.78 3.91
CA THR A 259 -7.00 -7.55 4.34
C THR A 259 -7.81 -8.83 4.32
N VAL A 260 -7.85 -9.55 3.19
CA VAL A 260 -8.66 -10.78 3.10
C VAL A 260 -8.12 -11.88 4.00
N GLU A 261 -6.81 -12.06 4.08
CA GLU A 261 -6.20 -13.11 4.92
C GLU A 261 -6.36 -12.84 6.42
N SER A 262 -6.45 -11.56 6.84
CA SER A 262 -6.69 -11.20 8.24
C SER A 262 -8.05 -11.66 8.77
N TRP A 263 -9.05 -11.71 7.93
CA TRP A 263 -10.44 -11.98 8.31
C TRP A 263 -10.99 -13.30 7.74
N ALA A 264 -10.19 -13.98 6.92
CA ALA A 264 -10.54 -15.31 6.43
C ALA A 264 -10.61 -16.32 7.56
N LYS A 265 -11.71 -17.09 7.61
CA LYS A 265 -11.85 -18.22 8.53
C LYS A 265 -10.96 -19.38 8.10
N ASP A 266 -10.70 -20.31 9.00
CA ASP A 266 -9.82 -21.46 8.73
C ASP A 266 -10.37 -22.39 7.64
N ASP A 267 -11.68 -22.37 7.42
CA ASP A 267 -12.35 -23.10 6.33
C ASP A 267 -12.36 -22.35 4.99
N GLY A 268 -11.72 -21.16 4.92
CA GLY A 268 -11.62 -20.33 3.72
C GLY A 268 -12.86 -19.47 3.46
N THR A 269 -13.83 -19.43 4.36
CA THR A 269 -15.00 -18.56 4.23
C THR A 269 -14.73 -17.14 4.75
N MET A 270 -15.51 -16.19 4.25
CA MET A 270 -15.41 -14.77 4.58
C MET A 270 -16.74 -14.24 5.12
N GLU A 271 -16.66 -13.29 6.04
CA GLU A 271 -17.80 -12.46 6.49
C GLU A 271 -17.40 -10.98 6.40
N ALA A 272 -18.41 -10.11 6.34
CA ALA A 272 -18.18 -8.68 6.47
C ALA A 272 -17.43 -8.39 7.78
N SER A 273 -16.36 -7.62 7.70
CA SER A 273 -15.47 -7.39 8.83
C SER A 273 -14.86 -6.00 8.75
N ALA A 274 -14.59 -5.41 9.91
CA ALA A 274 -13.86 -4.15 10.02
C ALA A 274 -13.04 -4.14 11.30
N GLY A 275 -11.82 -3.63 11.22
CA GLY A 275 -10.95 -3.54 12.39
C GLY A 275 -9.48 -3.36 12.04
N TRP A 276 -8.67 -3.41 13.06
CA TRP A 276 -7.22 -3.28 12.93
C TRP A 276 -6.58 -4.64 12.65
N THR A 277 -5.65 -4.68 11.69
CA THR A 277 -4.85 -5.85 11.40
C THR A 277 -3.36 -5.53 11.55
N ASN A 278 -2.63 -6.45 12.14
CA ASN A 278 -1.18 -6.48 12.19
C ASN A 278 -0.64 -7.81 11.61
N ILE A 279 -1.39 -8.40 10.70
CA ILE A 279 -1.00 -9.67 10.10
C ILE A 279 0.37 -9.55 9.45
N PHE A 280 1.27 -10.47 9.81
CA PHE A 280 2.58 -10.61 9.21
C PHE A 280 2.65 -11.95 8.48
N ILE A 281 2.71 -11.88 7.14
CA ILE A 281 2.77 -13.05 6.27
C ILE A 281 4.22 -13.26 5.80
N TYR A 282 4.76 -14.43 6.07
CA TYR A 282 6.10 -14.85 5.69
C TYR A 282 6.13 -16.35 5.40
N PRO A 283 7.19 -16.92 4.81
CA PRO A 283 7.26 -18.34 4.47
C PRO A 283 6.88 -19.26 5.61
N GLY A 284 5.97 -20.21 5.31
CA GLY A 284 5.31 -21.07 6.29
C GLY A 284 3.86 -20.66 6.58
N TYR A 285 3.44 -19.45 6.17
CA TYR A 285 2.04 -19.03 6.24
C TYR A 285 1.19 -19.84 5.24
N ARG A 286 0.05 -20.34 5.71
CA ARG A 286 -0.93 -21.02 4.86
C ARG A 286 -2.04 -20.05 4.47
N PHE A 287 -2.06 -19.68 3.20
CA PHE A 287 -3.13 -18.83 2.65
C PHE A 287 -4.47 -19.56 2.73
N LYS A 288 -5.49 -18.84 3.18
CA LYS A 288 -6.84 -19.36 3.40
C LYS A 288 -7.76 -19.08 2.21
N VAL A 289 -7.58 -17.93 1.58
CA VAL A 289 -8.46 -17.39 0.53
C VAL A 289 -7.71 -17.06 -0.74
N LEU A 290 -6.52 -16.48 -0.65
CA LEU A 290 -5.74 -16.02 -1.79
C LEU A 290 -5.30 -17.17 -2.70
N ASP A 291 -5.59 -17.06 -3.98
CA ASP A 291 -5.13 -18.00 -5.02
C ASP A 291 -4.01 -17.39 -5.88
N ALA A 292 -4.06 -16.10 -6.19
CA ALA A 292 -3.07 -15.40 -6.99
C ALA A 292 -2.92 -13.94 -6.53
N LEU A 293 -1.80 -13.33 -6.85
CA LEU A 293 -1.44 -11.98 -6.41
C LEU A 293 -0.86 -11.15 -7.55
N ILE A 294 -1.40 -9.94 -7.72
CA ILE A 294 -0.80 -8.89 -8.53
C ILE A 294 -0.10 -7.94 -7.58
N THR A 295 1.17 -7.66 -7.79
CA THR A 295 1.97 -6.83 -6.88
C THR A 295 3.07 -6.06 -7.61
N ASN A 296 3.64 -5.04 -6.99
CA ASN A 296 4.88 -4.41 -7.46
C ASN A 296 6.09 -5.22 -6.99
N PHE A 297 7.27 -4.89 -7.50
CA PHE A 297 8.52 -5.37 -6.93
C PHE A 297 8.84 -4.59 -5.63
N HIS A 298 9.31 -5.31 -4.63
CA HIS A 298 9.51 -4.81 -3.27
C HIS A 298 10.99 -4.63 -2.92
N LEU A 299 11.24 -3.89 -1.83
CA LEU A 299 12.57 -3.67 -1.28
C LEU A 299 13.18 -5.00 -0.77
N PRO A 300 14.52 -5.15 -0.89
CA PRO A 300 15.24 -6.19 -0.16
C PRO A 300 14.89 -6.15 1.33
N GLU A 301 14.83 -7.31 1.96
CA GLU A 301 14.64 -7.46 3.41
C GLU A 301 13.34 -6.84 3.96
N SER A 302 12.36 -6.52 3.10
CA SER A 302 11.08 -5.94 3.52
C SER A 302 10.06 -7.02 3.90
N THR A 303 9.07 -6.65 4.72
CA THR A 303 7.94 -7.53 5.02
C THR A 303 7.15 -7.94 3.77
N LEU A 304 7.21 -7.13 2.71
CA LEU A 304 6.47 -7.37 1.47
C LEU A 304 7.11 -8.45 0.60
N ILE A 305 8.45 -8.49 0.50
CA ILE A 305 9.11 -9.61 -0.20
C ILE A 305 8.93 -10.92 0.57
N MET A 306 8.80 -10.85 1.91
CA MET A 306 8.51 -12.03 2.74
C MET A 306 7.11 -12.57 2.45
N LEU A 307 6.09 -11.70 2.28
CA LEU A 307 4.73 -12.09 1.88
C LEU A 307 4.72 -12.77 0.51
N VAL A 308 5.37 -12.16 -0.48
CA VAL A 308 5.46 -12.72 -1.83
C VAL A 308 6.19 -14.07 -1.80
N SER A 309 7.22 -14.19 -0.98
CA SER A 309 7.97 -15.44 -0.77
C SER A 309 7.13 -16.52 -0.07
N ALA A 310 6.19 -16.14 0.78
CA ALA A 310 5.24 -17.08 1.37
C ALA A 310 4.32 -17.71 0.32
N LEU A 311 3.96 -16.94 -0.72
CA LEU A 311 3.06 -17.41 -1.79
C LEU A 311 3.76 -18.31 -2.81
N ALA A 312 4.94 -17.93 -3.29
CA ALA A 312 5.60 -18.60 -4.41
C ALA A 312 6.87 -19.39 -4.02
N GLY A 313 7.27 -19.29 -2.75
CA GLY A 313 8.56 -19.83 -2.29
C GLY A 313 9.70 -18.82 -2.44
N ARG A 314 10.51 -18.70 -1.38
CA ARG A 314 11.60 -17.71 -1.32
C ARG A 314 12.57 -17.81 -2.49
N GLU A 315 13.04 -19.01 -2.81
CA GLU A 315 14.03 -19.21 -3.87
C GLU A 315 13.51 -18.81 -5.25
N ARG A 316 12.25 -19.15 -5.55
CA ARG A 316 11.59 -18.77 -6.81
C ARG A 316 11.40 -17.27 -6.91
N VAL A 317 10.99 -16.62 -5.81
CA VAL A 317 10.83 -15.17 -5.75
C VAL A 317 12.17 -14.46 -5.95
N LEU A 318 13.22 -14.87 -5.25
CA LEU A 318 14.54 -14.27 -5.41
C LEU A 318 15.08 -14.45 -6.82
N ALA A 319 14.94 -15.62 -7.42
CA ALA A 319 15.33 -15.87 -8.81
C ALA A 319 14.56 -14.95 -9.80
N ALA A 320 13.25 -14.78 -9.59
CA ALA A 320 12.45 -13.86 -10.41
C ALA A 320 12.85 -12.39 -10.21
N TYR A 321 13.27 -11.99 -9.02
CA TYR A 321 13.77 -10.65 -8.72
C TYR A 321 15.14 -10.39 -9.35
N GLU A 322 16.05 -11.36 -9.29
CA GLU A 322 17.33 -11.30 -9.99
C GLU A 322 17.15 -11.18 -11.50
N GLU A 323 16.20 -11.93 -12.07
CA GLU A 323 15.80 -11.79 -13.47
C GLU A 323 15.25 -10.40 -13.78
N ALA A 324 14.37 -9.87 -12.93
CA ALA A 324 13.83 -8.53 -13.10
C ALA A 324 14.93 -7.45 -13.07
N VAL A 325 15.93 -7.58 -12.20
CA VAL A 325 17.10 -6.69 -12.14
C VAL A 325 17.91 -6.81 -13.45
N ARG A 326 18.19 -8.03 -13.90
CA ARG A 326 18.94 -8.28 -15.16
C ARG A 326 18.22 -7.67 -16.38
N GLU A 327 16.91 -7.79 -16.42
CA GLU A 327 16.06 -7.29 -17.49
C GLU A 327 15.66 -5.82 -17.31
N GLN A 328 16.24 -5.12 -16.32
CA GLN A 328 16.04 -3.68 -16.08
C GLN A 328 14.57 -3.32 -15.83
N TYR A 329 13.85 -4.13 -15.04
CA TYR A 329 12.54 -3.76 -14.53
C TYR A 329 12.67 -2.58 -13.57
N ARG A 330 11.60 -1.80 -13.48
CA ARG A 330 11.49 -0.69 -12.54
C ARG A 330 10.90 -1.21 -11.22
N PHE A 331 11.44 -0.78 -10.12
CA PHE A 331 11.06 -1.26 -8.79
C PHE A 331 10.22 -0.24 -8.01
N PHE A 332 9.47 -0.72 -7.03
CA PHE A 332 8.68 0.00 -6.03
C PHE A 332 7.39 0.63 -6.59
N SER A 333 6.89 1.69 -5.92
CA SER A 333 5.56 2.25 -6.09
C SER A 333 5.20 2.65 -7.52
N PHE A 334 6.13 3.23 -8.26
CA PHE A 334 5.95 3.61 -9.66
C PHE A 334 6.65 2.65 -10.64
N GLY A 335 7.07 1.52 -10.12
CA GLY A 335 7.74 0.49 -10.90
C GLY A 335 6.81 -0.39 -11.72
N ASP A 336 7.36 -1.51 -12.15
CA ASP A 336 6.66 -2.54 -12.89
C ASP A 336 5.95 -3.53 -11.95
N ALA A 337 5.22 -4.46 -12.50
CA ALA A 337 4.38 -5.39 -11.75
C ALA A 337 4.82 -6.84 -11.89
N MET A 338 4.39 -7.66 -10.93
CA MET A 338 4.37 -9.12 -10.99
C MET A 338 2.93 -9.63 -10.92
N PHE A 339 2.67 -10.71 -11.61
CA PHE A 339 1.48 -11.54 -11.41
C PHE A 339 1.95 -12.96 -11.03
N ILE A 340 1.58 -13.38 -9.83
CA ILE A 340 1.94 -14.69 -9.25
C ILE A 340 0.69 -15.53 -9.20
N HIS A 341 0.65 -16.66 -9.91
CA HIS A 341 -0.55 -17.48 -10.06
C HIS A 341 -0.29 -18.96 -9.95
#